data_9877cb418a3c6181ceb11061c1d2b0d1
#
_entry.id   9877cb418a3c6181ceb11061c1d2b0d1
#
_cell.length_a   1.000
_cell.length_b   1.000
_cell.length_c   1.000
_cell.angle_alpha   90.00
_cell.angle_beta   90.00
_cell.angle_gamma   90.00
#
_symmetry.space_group_name_H-M   'P 1'
#
loop_
_entity.id
_entity.type
_entity.pdbx_description
1 polymer ?
#
loop_
_entity_poly.entity_id
_entity_poly.type
_entity_poly.pdbx_seq_one_letter_code
_entity_poly.pdbx_strand_id
1 'polypeptide(L)'
;MGGFCDLLLSRHGPEDPDFSDIMQIKENTKRAADLVRQLLAFSRRQTLQPKIFSITDALNKSSDLLRRLIGENKTLDLFHGNEVDLIRTDEGQFGQVVMNLVVNARDAMPGGGTITITTEKVSVATAVQRGHDVMPAGEYIRVNVADTGSGIAQENITRIFEPFFSTKDVGEGTGLGLSTVYGIIRQSDGYIFVD
;
A
#
# COMPACT_ATOMS: atom_id res chain seq x y z
N MET A 1 3.27 -1.52 -26.07
CA MET A 1 4.51 -2.35 -26.11
C MET A 1 4.26 -3.81 -25.72
N GLY A 2 3.44 -4.14 -24.71
CA GLY A 2 3.18 -5.54 -24.32
C GLY A 2 2.74 -6.46 -25.46
N GLY A 3 1.84 -6.01 -26.36
CA GLY A 3 1.34 -6.82 -27.46
C GLY A 3 2.39 -7.30 -28.47
N PHE A 4 3.47 -6.57 -28.67
CA PHE A 4 4.57 -7.02 -29.54
C PHE A 4 5.43 -8.11 -28.88
N CYS A 5 5.62 -8.05 -27.57
CA CYS A 5 6.30 -9.13 -26.84
C CYS A 5 5.46 -10.41 -26.85
N ASP A 6 4.12 -10.29 -26.70
CA ASP A 6 3.21 -11.44 -26.80
C ASP A 6 3.23 -12.08 -28.19
N LEU A 7 3.30 -11.26 -29.24
CA LEU A 7 3.41 -11.70 -30.63
C LEU A 7 4.75 -12.42 -30.88
N LEU A 8 5.86 -11.88 -30.35
CA LEU A 8 7.16 -12.52 -30.44
C LEU A 8 7.18 -13.85 -29.70
N LEU A 9 6.67 -13.91 -28.47
CA LEU A 9 6.59 -15.14 -27.67
C LEU A 9 5.69 -16.22 -28.31
N SER A 10 4.73 -15.83 -29.16
CA SER A 10 3.92 -16.80 -29.93
C SER A 10 4.70 -17.41 -31.09
N ARG A 11 5.82 -16.80 -31.52
CA ARG A 11 6.66 -17.26 -32.63
C ARG A 11 7.95 -17.92 -32.16
N HIS A 12 8.44 -17.56 -30.98
CA HIS A 12 9.64 -18.09 -30.35
C HIS A 12 9.22 -18.94 -29.16
N GLY A 13 9.38 -20.24 -29.26
CA GLY A 13 9.04 -21.19 -28.20
C GLY A 13 10.11 -21.26 -27.10
N PRO A 14 9.86 -21.98 -25.97
CA PRO A 14 10.79 -22.07 -24.84
C PRO A 14 12.19 -22.60 -25.19
N GLU A 15 12.34 -23.29 -26.32
CA GLU A 15 13.60 -23.82 -26.81
C GLU A 15 14.40 -22.83 -27.67
N ASP A 16 13.82 -21.68 -27.98
CA ASP A 16 14.46 -20.63 -28.76
C ASP A 16 15.47 -19.86 -27.88
N PRO A 17 16.71 -19.64 -28.33
CA PRO A 17 17.70 -18.87 -27.59
C PRO A 17 17.22 -17.48 -27.17
N ASP A 18 16.37 -16.83 -27.97
CA ASP A 18 15.87 -15.48 -27.71
C ASP A 18 14.66 -15.45 -26.77
N PHE A 19 14.08 -16.62 -26.42
CA PHE A 19 12.88 -16.70 -25.58
C PHE A 19 13.08 -16.02 -24.22
N SER A 20 14.22 -16.28 -23.58
CA SER A 20 14.56 -15.69 -22.27
C SER A 20 14.62 -14.16 -22.33
N ASP A 21 15.26 -13.64 -23.38
CA ASP A 21 15.44 -12.20 -23.57
C ASP A 21 14.10 -11.50 -23.85
N ILE A 22 13.24 -12.13 -24.68
CA ILE A 22 11.89 -11.62 -24.95
C ILE A 22 11.03 -11.62 -23.66
N MET A 23 11.15 -12.64 -22.82
CA MET A 23 10.48 -12.69 -21.53
C MET A 23 10.95 -11.56 -20.60
N GLN A 24 12.25 -11.32 -20.51
CA GLN A 24 12.81 -10.22 -19.72
C GLN A 24 12.35 -8.85 -20.23
N ILE A 25 12.33 -8.64 -21.54
CA ILE A 25 11.83 -7.39 -22.15
C ILE A 25 10.36 -7.20 -21.81
N LYS A 26 9.53 -8.24 -21.87
CA LYS A 26 8.11 -8.20 -21.49
C LYS A 26 7.93 -7.81 -20.03
N GLU A 27 8.69 -8.44 -19.14
CA GLU A 27 8.64 -8.15 -17.70
C GLU A 27 9.09 -6.70 -17.39
N ASN A 28 10.20 -6.26 -17.98
CA ASN A 28 10.68 -4.89 -17.83
C ASN A 28 9.69 -3.86 -18.38
N THR A 29 9.03 -4.17 -19.50
CA THR A 29 7.98 -3.30 -20.08
C THR A 29 6.77 -3.21 -19.15
N LYS A 30 6.36 -4.32 -18.53
CA LYS A 30 5.29 -4.34 -17.53
C LYS A 30 5.67 -3.52 -16.31
N ARG A 31 6.88 -3.70 -15.77
CA ARG A 31 7.41 -2.93 -14.64
C ARG A 31 7.45 -1.42 -14.94
N ALA A 32 7.91 -1.04 -16.14
CA ALA A 32 7.93 0.37 -16.56
C ALA A 32 6.51 0.95 -16.69
N ALA A 33 5.55 0.21 -17.21
CA ALA A 33 4.15 0.64 -17.30
C ALA A 33 3.51 0.80 -15.92
N ASP A 34 3.84 -0.07 -14.96
CA ASP A 34 3.39 0.01 -13.57
C ASP A 34 3.99 1.22 -12.87
N LEU A 35 5.29 1.49 -13.06
CA LEU A 35 5.97 2.70 -12.57
C LEU A 35 5.34 3.98 -13.12
N VAL A 36 5.07 4.04 -14.42
CA VAL A 36 4.40 5.20 -15.04
C VAL A 36 2.99 5.38 -14.48
N ARG A 37 2.23 4.30 -14.27
CA ARG A 37 0.90 4.39 -13.63
C ARG A 37 1.00 4.92 -12.19
N GLN A 38 1.98 4.48 -11.43
CA GLN A 38 2.21 4.95 -10.05
C GLN A 38 2.66 6.42 -10.03
N LEU A 39 3.55 6.83 -10.94
CA LEU A 39 3.96 8.23 -11.11
C LEU A 39 2.79 9.11 -11.52
N LEU A 40 1.93 8.65 -12.43
CA LEU A 40 0.73 9.37 -12.84
C LEU A 40 -0.29 9.45 -11.71
N ALA A 41 -0.41 8.42 -10.87
CA ALA A 41 -1.24 8.45 -9.67
C ALA A 41 -0.71 9.46 -8.63
N PHE A 42 0.62 9.54 -8.48
CA PHE A 42 1.28 10.54 -7.63
C PHE A 42 1.18 11.97 -8.21
N SER A 43 1.35 12.12 -9.53
CA SER A 43 1.34 13.43 -10.22
C SER A 43 -0.05 13.98 -10.47
N ARG A 44 -1.06 13.14 -10.60
CA ARG A 44 -2.43 13.62 -10.74
C ARG A 44 -2.88 14.23 -9.41
N ARG A 45 -3.02 15.55 -9.39
CA ARG A 45 -3.99 16.22 -8.51
C ARG A 45 -5.38 15.68 -8.88
N GLN A 46 -5.67 14.43 -8.48
CA GLN A 46 -7.05 13.97 -8.52
C GLN A 46 -7.85 14.98 -7.71
N THR A 47 -8.83 15.60 -8.34
CA THR A 47 -9.79 16.41 -7.61
C THR A 47 -10.40 15.49 -6.56
N LEU A 48 -9.97 15.65 -5.31
CA LEU A 48 -10.46 14.87 -4.17
C LEU A 48 -11.99 14.96 -4.18
N GLN A 49 -12.65 13.84 -4.03
CA GLN A 49 -14.08 13.78 -3.81
C GLN A 49 -14.36 13.26 -2.39
N PRO A 50 -14.13 14.10 -1.36
CA PRO A 50 -14.34 13.67 0.01
C PRO A 50 -15.81 13.35 0.23
N LYS A 51 -16.08 12.14 0.71
CA LYS A 51 -17.42 11.68 1.09
C LYS A 51 -17.39 11.22 2.53
N ILE A 52 -18.55 11.23 3.16
CA ILE A 52 -18.72 10.64 4.48
C ILE A 52 -19.05 9.17 4.28
N PHE A 53 -18.27 8.27 4.86
CA PHE A 53 -18.48 6.82 4.76
C PHE A 53 -17.95 6.10 6.01
N SER A 54 -18.39 4.86 6.18
CA SER A 54 -17.91 3.95 7.22
C SER A 54 -16.62 3.26 6.79
N ILE A 55 -15.55 3.41 7.57
CA ILE A 55 -14.28 2.70 7.35
C ILE A 55 -14.50 1.19 7.40
N THR A 56 -15.30 0.72 8.34
CA THR A 56 -15.63 -0.70 8.51
C THR A 56 -16.26 -1.27 7.25
N ASP A 57 -17.24 -0.56 6.67
CA ASP A 57 -17.88 -0.99 5.42
C ASP A 57 -16.91 -0.99 4.24
N ALA A 58 -16.06 0.02 4.14
CA ALA A 58 -15.06 0.11 3.08
C ALA A 58 -14.03 -1.02 3.15
N LEU A 59 -13.55 -1.37 4.35
CA LEU A 59 -12.63 -2.49 4.58
C LEU A 59 -13.30 -3.83 4.28
N ASN A 60 -14.53 -4.04 4.75
CA ASN A 60 -15.27 -5.27 4.49
C ASN A 60 -15.53 -5.48 2.99
N LYS A 61 -15.91 -4.45 2.26
CA LYS A 61 -16.07 -4.50 0.80
C LYS A 61 -14.78 -4.85 0.06
N SER A 62 -13.64 -4.43 0.60
CA SER A 62 -12.32 -4.67 0.00
C SER A 62 -11.71 -6.00 0.43
N SER A 63 -12.26 -6.67 1.44
CA SER A 63 -11.65 -7.84 2.08
C SER A 63 -11.32 -8.98 1.13
N ASP A 64 -12.23 -9.34 0.22
CA ASP A 64 -12.01 -10.41 -0.75
C ASP A 64 -10.88 -10.08 -1.74
N LEU A 65 -10.80 -8.82 -2.17
CA LEU A 65 -9.70 -8.36 -3.02
C LEU A 65 -8.36 -8.42 -2.28
N LEU A 66 -8.33 -7.96 -1.02
CA LEU A 66 -7.14 -7.99 -0.19
C LEU A 66 -6.66 -9.43 0.07
N ARG A 67 -7.58 -10.36 0.35
CA ARG A 67 -7.26 -11.79 0.52
C ARG A 67 -6.63 -12.39 -0.74
N ARG A 68 -7.16 -12.08 -1.91
CA ARG A 68 -6.56 -12.52 -3.20
C ARG A 68 -5.19 -11.92 -3.44
N LEU A 69 -4.97 -10.67 -3.01
CA LEU A 69 -3.72 -9.95 -3.21
C LEU A 69 -2.57 -10.52 -2.36
N ILE A 70 -2.85 -10.96 -1.14
CA ILE A 70 -1.83 -11.49 -0.23
C ILE A 70 -1.42 -12.93 -0.56
N GLY A 71 -2.28 -13.68 -1.28
CA GLY A 71 -2.04 -15.08 -1.65
C GLY A 71 -2.45 -16.09 -0.59
N GLU A 72 -2.39 -17.38 -0.94
CA GLU A 72 -2.96 -18.47 -0.13
C GLU A 72 -2.16 -18.79 1.16
N ASN A 73 -0.87 -18.44 1.19
CA ASN A 73 0.00 -18.73 2.33
C ASN A 73 -0.01 -17.65 3.42
N LYS A 74 -0.91 -16.67 3.32
CA LYS A 74 -1.06 -15.58 4.30
C LYS A 74 -2.51 -15.43 4.74
N THR A 75 -2.69 -14.99 5.99
CA THR A 75 -4.01 -14.74 6.57
C THR A 75 -4.25 -13.24 6.69
N LEU A 76 -5.49 -12.81 6.41
CA LEU A 76 -5.95 -11.46 6.67
C LEU A 76 -7.05 -11.49 7.73
N ASP A 77 -6.77 -10.87 8.87
CA ASP A 77 -7.70 -10.71 9.97
C ASP A 77 -8.17 -9.25 10.06
N LEU A 78 -9.48 -9.06 10.15
CA LEU A 78 -10.11 -7.75 10.30
C LEU A 78 -10.84 -7.69 11.65
N PHE A 79 -10.50 -6.72 12.48
CA PHE A 79 -11.15 -6.47 13.76
C PHE A 79 -11.62 -5.02 13.81
N HIS A 80 -12.89 -4.83 14.12
CA HIS A 80 -13.52 -3.52 14.19
C HIS A 80 -13.99 -3.24 15.62
N GLY A 81 -13.60 -2.08 16.14
CA GLY A 81 -14.12 -1.59 17.42
C GLY A 81 -15.63 -1.27 17.32
N ASN A 82 -16.31 -1.31 18.47
CA ASN A 82 -17.77 -1.13 18.53
C ASN A 82 -18.24 0.28 18.20
N GLU A 83 -17.37 1.30 18.29
CA GLU A 83 -17.69 2.73 18.13
C GLU A 83 -16.85 3.37 17.01
N VAL A 84 -16.69 2.66 15.89
CA VAL A 84 -15.98 3.22 14.73
C VAL A 84 -16.96 4.10 13.94
N ASP A 85 -16.76 5.40 14.04
CA ASP A 85 -17.58 6.40 13.41
C ASP A 85 -17.31 6.55 11.90
N LEU A 86 -18.10 7.41 11.27
CA LEU A 86 -17.92 7.84 9.90
C LEU A 86 -16.71 8.78 9.78
N ILE A 87 -15.98 8.67 8.68
CA ILE A 87 -14.94 9.62 8.33
C ILE A 87 -15.29 10.37 7.05
N ARG A 88 -14.68 11.55 6.87
CA ARG A 88 -14.80 12.33 5.65
C ARG A 88 -13.48 12.34 4.90
N THR A 89 -13.37 11.51 3.88
CA THR A 89 -12.21 11.46 2.98
C THR A 89 -12.64 10.91 1.61
N ASP A 90 -11.70 10.78 0.68
CA ASP A 90 -11.92 10.11 -0.60
C ASP A 90 -11.80 8.59 -0.40
N GLU A 91 -12.91 7.85 -0.63
CA GLU A 91 -12.97 6.40 -0.42
C GLU A 91 -11.97 5.64 -1.32
N GLY A 92 -11.73 6.13 -2.54
CA GLY A 92 -10.75 5.54 -3.45
C GLY A 92 -9.32 5.70 -2.95
N GLN A 93 -8.98 6.88 -2.42
CA GLN A 93 -7.67 7.12 -1.80
C GLN A 93 -7.50 6.32 -0.51
N PHE A 94 -8.54 6.20 0.31
CA PHE A 94 -8.49 5.31 1.48
C PHE A 94 -8.21 3.86 1.07
N GLY A 95 -8.91 3.36 0.05
CA GLY A 95 -8.64 2.04 -0.52
C GLY A 95 -7.19 1.86 -1.01
N GLN A 96 -6.62 2.90 -1.62
CA GLN A 96 -5.21 2.91 -2.06
C GLN A 96 -4.23 2.86 -0.89
N VAL A 97 -4.51 3.57 0.20
CA VAL A 97 -3.72 3.50 1.44
C VAL A 97 -3.69 2.07 1.96
N VAL A 98 -4.86 1.45 2.14
CA VAL A 98 -4.97 0.08 2.65
C VAL A 98 -4.25 -0.91 1.73
N MET A 99 -4.45 -0.80 0.42
CA MET A 99 -3.80 -1.64 -0.58
C MET A 99 -2.27 -1.57 -0.47
N ASN A 100 -1.70 -0.36 -0.41
CA ASN A 100 -0.25 -0.16 -0.31
C ASN A 100 0.32 -0.74 0.98
N LEU A 101 -0.37 -0.58 2.12
CA LEU A 101 0.06 -1.15 3.39
C LEU A 101 0.00 -2.68 3.37
N VAL A 102 -1.08 -3.26 2.84
CA VAL A 102 -1.23 -4.72 2.73
C VAL A 102 -0.21 -5.34 1.77
N VAL A 103 0.12 -4.67 0.65
CA VAL A 103 1.18 -5.12 -0.27
C VAL A 103 2.53 -5.10 0.42
N ASN A 104 2.86 -4.04 1.18
CA ASN A 104 4.12 -3.98 1.92
C ASN A 104 4.21 -5.07 2.99
N ALA A 105 3.14 -5.28 3.74
CA ALA A 105 3.03 -6.36 4.73
C ALA A 105 3.21 -7.76 4.09
N ARG A 106 2.54 -8.00 2.95
CA ARG A 106 2.70 -9.24 2.16
C ARG A 106 4.15 -9.49 1.78
N ASP A 107 4.81 -8.46 1.28
CA ASP A 107 6.19 -8.56 0.78
C ASP A 107 7.20 -8.73 1.93
N ALA A 108 6.88 -8.28 3.15
CA ALA A 108 7.67 -8.53 4.35
C ALA A 108 7.56 -9.98 4.87
N MET A 109 6.64 -10.79 4.32
CA MET A 109 6.35 -12.16 4.76
C MET A 109 6.49 -13.19 3.62
N PRO A 110 7.67 -13.40 3.03
CA PRO A 110 7.84 -14.35 1.91
C PRO A 110 7.47 -15.79 2.28
N GLY A 111 7.69 -16.19 3.53
CA GLY A 111 7.36 -17.53 4.05
C GLY A 111 5.91 -17.72 4.50
N GLY A 112 5.05 -16.70 4.37
CA GLY A 112 3.71 -16.72 4.93
C GLY A 112 3.62 -15.94 6.25
N GLY A 113 2.41 -15.77 6.76
CA GLY A 113 2.16 -15.03 8.00
C GLY A 113 0.75 -14.43 8.07
N THR A 114 0.55 -13.52 9.01
CA THR A 114 -0.74 -12.90 9.27
C THR A 114 -0.64 -11.39 9.15
N ILE A 115 -1.59 -10.80 8.43
CA ILE A 115 -1.84 -9.36 8.39
C ILE A 115 -3.09 -9.10 9.21
N THR A 116 -2.99 -8.22 10.20
CA THR A 116 -4.11 -7.83 11.04
C THR A 116 -4.44 -6.36 10.81
N ILE A 117 -5.67 -6.07 10.43
CA ILE A 117 -6.18 -4.70 10.33
C ILE A 117 -7.17 -4.47 11.45
N THR A 118 -6.90 -3.49 12.31
CA THR A 118 -7.81 -3.09 13.38
C THR A 118 -8.28 -1.66 13.19
N THR A 119 -9.55 -1.39 13.51
CA THR A 119 -10.11 -0.05 13.51
C THR A 119 -10.71 0.25 14.87
N GLU A 120 -10.43 1.44 15.40
CA GLU A 120 -10.94 1.88 16.69
C GLU A 120 -11.06 3.40 16.78
N LYS A 121 -11.93 3.86 17.66
CA LYS A 121 -12.00 5.27 18.04
C LYS A 121 -10.98 5.56 19.13
N VAL A 122 -10.22 6.64 18.97
CA VAL A 122 -9.17 7.05 19.90
C VAL A 122 -9.36 8.52 20.26
N SER A 123 -9.39 8.79 21.57
CA SER A 123 -9.39 10.16 22.10
C SER A 123 -7.96 10.54 22.50
N VAL A 124 -7.44 11.59 21.88
CA VAL A 124 -6.12 12.15 22.16
C VAL A 124 -6.30 13.37 23.04
N ALA A 125 -5.97 13.22 24.33
CA ALA A 125 -6.20 14.29 25.33
C ALA A 125 -5.23 15.46 25.20
N THR A 126 -4.00 15.21 24.75
CA THR A 126 -2.96 16.24 24.57
C THR A 126 -2.26 16.00 23.24
N ALA A 127 -1.73 17.08 22.64
CA ALA A 127 -0.98 16.95 21.39
C ALA A 127 0.17 15.94 21.53
N VAL A 128 0.29 15.03 20.56
CA VAL A 128 1.34 14.02 20.51
C VAL A 128 2.30 14.36 19.39
N GLN A 129 3.57 14.51 19.71
CA GLN A 129 4.63 14.70 18.72
C GLN A 129 5.34 13.37 18.47
N ARG A 130 5.36 12.93 17.22
CA ARG A 130 6.18 11.80 16.75
C ARG A 130 6.92 12.21 15.48
N GLY A 131 8.25 12.21 15.54
CA GLY A 131 9.08 12.73 14.47
C GLY A 131 8.81 14.21 14.19
N HIS A 132 8.52 14.53 12.94
CA HIS A 132 8.21 15.90 12.50
C HIS A 132 6.71 16.26 12.60
N ASP A 133 5.85 15.30 12.88
CA ASP A 133 4.40 15.50 12.91
C ASP A 133 3.89 15.72 14.33
N VAL A 134 3.04 16.73 14.47
CA VAL A 134 2.31 17.01 15.70
C VAL A 134 0.84 16.68 15.45
N MET A 135 0.34 15.65 16.13
CA MET A 135 -1.08 15.27 16.13
C MET A 135 -1.78 16.04 17.27
N PRO A 136 -2.70 16.96 16.98
CA PRO A 136 -3.43 17.72 18.00
C PRO A 136 -4.29 16.84 18.92
N ALA A 137 -4.70 17.38 20.05
CA ALA A 137 -5.77 16.79 20.85
C ALA A 137 -7.07 16.73 20.02
N GLY A 138 -7.81 15.63 20.13
CA GLY A 138 -9.04 15.43 19.37
C GLY A 138 -9.49 13.98 19.34
N GLU A 139 -10.64 13.76 18.68
CA GLU A 139 -11.17 12.43 18.42
C GLU A 139 -10.74 11.95 17.04
N TYR A 140 -10.23 10.72 16.99
CA TYR A 140 -9.69 10.14 15.76
C TYR A 140 -10.21 8.71 15.57
N ILE A 141 -10.29 8.30 14.31
CA ILE A 141 -10.40 6.90 13.98
C ILE A 141 -8.99 6.39 13.65
N ARG A 142 -8.52 5.43 14.42
CA ARG A 142 -7.24 4.75 14.18
C ARG A 142 -7.48 3.50 13.33
N VAL A 143 -6.75 3.41 12.23
CA VAL A 143 -6.62 2.19 11.43
C VAL A 143 -5.20 1.68 11.63
N ASN A 144 -5.05 0.51 12.24
CA ASN A 144 -3.76 -0.12 12.43
C ASN A 144 -3.63 -1.32 11.50
N VAL A 145 -2.51 -1.41 10.78
CA VAL A 145 -2.14 -2.53 9.92
C VAL A 145 -0.86 -3.12 10.47
N ALA A 146 -0.96 -4.31 11.04
CA ALA A 146 0.16 -5.05 11.61
C ALA A 146 0.43 -6.32 10.82
N ASP A 147 1.69 -6.69 10.67
CA ASP A 147 2.11 -7.93 10.05
C ASP A 147 3.09 -8.71 10.94
N THR A 148 3.25 -10.00 10.64
CA THR A 148 4.20 -10.88 11.33
C THR A 148 5.49 -11.06 10.54
N GLY A 149 5.82 -10.10 9.69
CA GLY A 149 6.97 -10.15 8.79
C GLY A 149 8.31 -9.77 9.43
N SER A 150 9.26 -9.43 8.57
CA SER A 150 10.63 -9.09 8.98
C SER A 150 10.74 -7.75 9.71
N GLY A 151 9.68 -6.93 9.70
CA GLY A 151 9.69 -5.60 10.29
C GLY A 151 10.56 -4.59 9.51
N ILE A 152 10.75 -3.42 10.13
CA ILE A 152 11.52 -2.31 9.57
C ILE A 152 12.72 -2.03 10.48
N ALA A 153 13.94 -2.03 9.93
CA ALA A 153 15.12 -1.67 10.68
C ALA A 153 15.02 -0.24 11.19
N GLN A 154 15.45 -0.02 12.45
CA GLN A 154 15.33 1.27 13.15
C GLN A 154 15.94 2.43 12.36
N GLU A 155 17.04 2.18 11.68
CA GLU A 155 17.75 3.15 10.83
C GLU A 155 16.95 3.62 9.62
N ASN A 156 15.97 2.82 9.18
CA ASN A 156 15.14 3.10 8.02
C ASN A 156 13.84 3.82 8.36
N ILE A 157 13.38 3.80 9.63
CA ILE A 157 12.08 4.34 10.04
C ILE A 157 11.90 5.81 9.64
N THR A 158 12.93 6.61 9.71
CA THR A 158 12.88 8.04 9.35
C THR A 158 12.78 8.27 7.85
N ARG A 159 13.14 7.26 7.02
CA ARG A 159 13.26 7.37 5.57
C ARG A 159 12.16 6.64 4.80
N ILE A 160 11.40 5.76 5.45
CA ILE A 160 10.40 4.90 4.77
C ILE A 160 9.33 5.67 4.00
N PHE A 161 9.09 6.94 4.35
CA PHE A 161 8.15 7.81 3.64
C PHE A 161 8.81 8.66 2.55
N GLU A 162 10.13 8.59 2.37
CA GLU A 162 10.81 9.26 1.26
C GLU A 162 10.42 8.59 -0.07
N PRO A 163 10.09 9.38 -1.10
CA PRO A 163 9.86 8.82 -2.44
C PRO A 163 11.08 8.05 -2.94
N PHE A 164 10.83 6.90 -3.57
CA PHE A 164 11.85 5.99 -4.11
C PHE A 164 12.73 5.27 -3.08
N PHE A 165 12.53 5.47 -1.79
CA PHE A 165 13.22 4.69 -0.77
C PHE A 165 12.68 3.26 -0.72
N SER A 166 13.57 2.28 -0.86
CA SER A 166 13.26 0.85 -0.79
C SER A 166 14.45 0.09 -0.22
N THR A 167 14.17 -0.91 0.60
CA THR A 167 15.16 -1.89 1.11
C THR A 167 15.16 -3.18 0.30
N LYS A 168 14.27 -3.29 -0.70
CA LYS A 168 14.17 -4.44 -1.62
C LYS A 168 15.20 -4.33 -2.74
N ASP A 169 15.52 -5.45 -3.36
CA ASP A 169 16.43 -5.49 -4.49
C ASP A 169 15.98 -4.62 -5.66
N VAL A 170 16.93 -4.19 -6.48
CA VAL A 170 16.69 -3.32 -7.64
C VAL A 170 15.65 -3.99 -8.56
N GLY A 171 14.50 -3.33 -8.70
CA GLY A 171 13.39 -3.82 -9.54
C GLY A 171 12.29 -4.57 -8.79
N GLU A 172 12.43 -4.89 -7.50
CA GLU A 172 11.38 -5.55 -6.70
C GLU A 172 10.51 -4.57 -5.91
N GLY A 173 10.99 -3.37 -5.66
CA GLY A 173 10.25 -2.33 -4.97
C GLY A 173 10.35 -0.99 -5.70
N THR A 174 9.21 -0.30 -5.87
CA THR A 174 9.21 1.03 -6.50
C THR A 174 9.61 2.15 -5.53
N GLY A 175 9.58 1.89 -4.23
CA GLY A 175 9.80 2.90 -3.19
C GLY A 175 8.72 3.99 -3.14
N LEU A 176 7.59 3.81 -3.84
CA LEU A 176 6.51 4.80 -3.90
C LEU A 176 5.31 4.45 -3.01
N GLY A 177 5.21 3.21 -2.51
CA GLY A 177 4.04 2.75 -1.77
C GLY A 177 3.80 3.57 -0.49
N LEU A 178 4.78 3.64 0.39
CA LEU A 178 4.65 4.35 1.68
C LEU A 178 4.66 5.86 1.52
N SER A 179 5.40 6.42 0.57
CA SER A 179 5.34 7.86 0.27
C SER A 179 3.97 8.29 -0.27
N THR A 180 3.32 7.42 -1.07
CA THR A 180 1.93 7.63 -1.51
C THR A 180 0.96 7.58 -0.32
N VAL A 181 1.12 6.61 0.58
CA VAL A 181 0.32 6.52 1.81
C VAL A 181 0.44 7.80 2.62
N TYR A 182 1.67 8.24 2.88
CA TYR A 182 1.94 9.48 3.62
C TYR A 182 1.25 10.68 2.97
N GLY A 183 1.40 10.85 1.64
CA GLY A 183 0.79 11.94 0.88
C GLY A 183 -0.74 11.94 0.97
N ILE A 184 -1.39 10.79 0.83
CA ILE A 184 -2.86 10.66 0.93
C ILE A 184 -3.34 10.99 2.34
N ILE A 185 -2.70 10.45 3.37
CA ILE A 185 -3.07 10.68 4.76
C ILE A 185 -2.95 12.16 5.11
N ARG A 186 -1.84 12.83 4.69
CA ARG A 186 -1.65 14.27 4.90
C ARG A 186 -2.68 15.13 4.16
N GLN A 187 -3.05 14.77 2.93
CA GLN A 187 -4.10 15.46 2.16
C GLN A 187 -5.50 15.30 2.79
N SER A 188 -5.68 14.27 3.59
CA SER A 188 -6.93 13.99 4.32
C SER A 188 -6.92 14.51 5.76
N ASP A 189 -5.98 15.41 6.11
CA ASP A 189 -5.77 15.95 7.46
C ASP A 189 -5.52 14.86 8.52
N GLY A 190 -5.00 13.71 8.08
CA GLY A 190 -4.67 12.58 8.94
C GLY A 190 -3.21 12.54 9.38
N TYR A 191 -2.91 11.56 10.22
CA TYR A 191 -1.58 11.29 10.78
C TYR A 191 -1.22 9.83 10.56
N ILE A 192 0.06 9.56 10.30
CA ILE A 192 0.57 8.20 10.16
C ILE A 192 1.81 8.03 11.05
N PHE A 193 1.84 6.90 11.74
CA PHE A 193 2.94 6.51 12.61
C PHE A 193 3.34 5.06 12.33
N VAL A 194 4.58 4.73 12.64
CA VAL A 194 5.14 3.38 12.53
C VAL A 194 5.74 3.03 13.88
N ASP A 195 5.37 1.87 14.40
CA ASP A 195 5.82 1.31 15.67
C ASP A 195 6.61 0.02 15.43
#